data_e10d1141bcf73f992be2fe3c39f6221c
#
_entry.id   e10d1141bcf73f992be2fe3c39f6221c
#
_cell.length_a   1.000
_cell.length_b   1.000
_cell.length_c   1.000
_cell.angle_alpha   90.00
_cell.angle_beta   90.00
_cell.angle_gamma   90.00
#
_symmetry.space_group_name_H-M   'P 1'
#
loop_
_entity.id
_entity.type
_entity.pdbx_description
1 polymer ?
#
loop_
_entity_poly.entity_id
_entity_poly.type
_entity_poly.pdbx_seq_one_letter_code
_entity_poly.pdbx_strand_id
1 'polypeptide(L)'
;MEREIPRNVRQIGNISGGPKIYVEDYVDTFFGQISDQTEEIRGAFLIGEMEDKEHPDYIYITGAIQMYELKRDGNTFQITEETWKNAYEDCKRYFGNATIVGWFVSAPGIPAEINDEVIRTHENAFPNTYSIFVMRDLREKEDYFYVNKFNDLMKVSGYYIYYEKNPAMQNYMIASRRKNGLTISESVEDRAAKSFRNLIRTKGELEDQKQSIHFMRIASSFLILVMLVMGITMMNNYDKIQSVQKSLEALT
;
A
#
# COMPACT_ATOMS: atom_id res chain seq x y z
N MET A 1 8.74 15.12 -10.86
CA MET A 1 10.18 15.01 -11.21
C MET A 1 10.47 13.53 -11.11
N GLU A 2 10.77 12.87 -12.21
CA GLU A 2 11.14 11.44 -12.19
C GLU A 2 12.41 11.27 -11.36
N ARG A 3 12.38 10.34 -10.42
CA ARG A 3 13.57 9.99 -9.63
C ARG A 3 14.53 9.19 -10.50
N GLU A 4 15.81 9.57 -10.53
CA GLU A 4 16.83 8.74 -11.21
C GLU A 4 16.94 7.38 -10.52
N ILE A 5 16.99 6.32 -11.33
CA ILE A 5 17.20 4.95 -10.82
C ILE A 5 18.57 4.89 -10.14
N PRO A 6 18.66 4.40 -8.88
CA PRO A 6 19.92 4.30 -8.15
C PRO A 6 20.94 3.46 -8.91
N ARG A 7 22.18 3.95 -9.02
CA ARG A 7 23.26 3.25 -9.76
C ARG A 7 23.92 2.15 -8.93
N ASN A 8 23.97 2.34 -7.61
CA ASN A 8 24.59 1.39 -6.68
C ASN A 8 23.49 0.58 -6.00
N VAL A 9 23.22 -0.61 -6.54
CA VAL A 9 22.13 -1.48 -6.07
C VAL A 9 22.63 -2.92 -5.88
N ARG A 10 22.08 -3.59 -4.87
CA ARG A 10 22.22 -5.02 -4.62
C ARG A 10 20.87 -5.69 -4.79
N GLN A 11 20.77 -6.64 -5.70
CA GLN A 11 19.54 -7.42 -5.89
C GLN A 11 19.44 -8.52 -4.84
N ILE A 12 18.25 -8.68 -4.26
CA ILE A 12 17.87 -9.79 -3.37
C ILE A 12 16.74 -10.56 -4.05
N GLY A 13 16.89 -11.86 -4.17
CA GLY A 13 15.91 -12.72 -4.83
C GLY A 13 15.77 -12.51 -6.33
N ASN A 14 14.65 -12.94 -6.90
CA ASN A 14 14.37 -12.86 -8.33
C ASN A 14 13.35 -11.76 -8.61
N ILE A 15 13.73 -10.78 -9.42
CA ILE A 15 12.84 -9.67 -9.78
C ILE A 15 12.04 -10.08 -11.01
N SER A 16 10.81 -10.53 -10.81
CA SER A 16 9.91 -10.95 -11.89
C SER A 16 8.50 -10.43 -11.64
N GLY A 17 8.02 -9.61 -12.56
CA GLY A 17 6.64 -9.07 -12.52
C GLY A 17 6.38 -8.04 -11.43
N GLY A 18 5.38 -7.19 -11.61
CA GLY A 18 4.99 -6.14 -10.65
C GLY A 18 5.99 -5.00 -10.49
N PRO A 19 5.74 -4.09 -9.54
CA PRO A 19 6.63 -2.95 -9.29
C PRO A 19 7.98 -3.42 -8.72
N LYS A 20 9.05 -2.75 -9.12
CA LYS A 20 10.39 -2.94 -8.55
C LYS A 20 10.49 -2.18 -7.23
N ILE A 21 10.78 -2.90 -6.15
CA ILE A 21 10.93 -2.31 -4.82
C ILE A 21 12.39 -2.01 -4.59
N TYR A 22 12.68 -0.76 -4.23
CA TYR A 22 14.00 -0.27 -3.85
C TYR A 22 13.98 0.10 -2.38
N VAL A 23 14.81 -0.54 -1.57
CA VAL A 23 14.96 -0.30 -0.13
C VAL A 23 16.30 0.36 0.11
N GLU A 24 16.30 1.47 0.79
CA GLU A 24 17.54 2.17 1.16
C GLU A 24 18.29 1.38 2.24
N ASP A 25 19.64 1.33 2.19
CA ASP A 25 20.46 0.45 3.01
C ASP A 25 20.37 0.72 4.53
N TYR A 26 20.13 1.98 4.94
CA TYR A 26 19.85 2.30 6.35
C TYR A 26 18.51 1.76 6.82
N VAL A 27 17.50 1.63 5.91
CA VAL A 27 16.21 1.02 6.24
C VAL A 27 16.38 -0.48 6.46
N ASP A 28 17.10 -1.17 5.59
CA ASP A 28 17.43 -2.59 5.74
C ASP A 28 18.20 -2.85 7.05
N THR A 29 19.21 -2.00 7.33
CA THR A 29 19.94 -2.03 8.60
C THR A 29 19.05 -1.78 9.80
N PHE A 30 18.07 -0.87 9.70
CA PHE A 30 17.14 -0.56 10.77
C PHE A 30 16.19 -1.72 11.07
N PHE A 31 15.74 -2.45 10.06
CA PHE A 31 14.96 -3.67 10.27
C PHE A 31 15.70 -4.68 11.15
N GLY A 32 17.01 -4.92 10.86
CA GLY A 32 17.86 -5.72 11.73
C GLY A 32 17.96 -5.13 13.14
N GLN A 33 18.22 -3.82 13.23
CA GLN A 33 18.40 -3.15 14.52
C GLN A 33 17.20 -3.30 15.46
N ILE A 34 15.95 -3.15 14.95
CA ILE A 34 14.75 -3.25 15.80
C ILE A 34 14.34 -4.69 16.09
N SER A 35 14.70 -5.64 15.21
CA SER A 35 14.35 -7.06 15.32
C SER A 35 15.31 -7.85 16.21
N ASP A 36 16.61 -7.55 16.16
CA ASP A 36 17.63 -8.32 16.86
C ASP A 36 17.67 -8.05 18.38
N GLN A 37 16.97 -7.03 18.86
CA GLN A 37 17.07 -6.58 20.24
C GLN A 37 16.18 -7.35 21.24
N THR A 38 15.13 -8.01 20.77
CA THR A 38 14.17 -8.69 21.67
C THR A 38 13.42 -9.80 20.94
N GLU A 39 12.92 -10.77 21.73
CA GLU A 39 11.93 -11.76 21.28
C GLU A 39 10.50 -11.18 21.23
N GLU A 40 10.35 -9.86 21.35
CA GLU A 40 9.08 -9.17 21.30
C GLU A 40 8.70 -8.77 19.89
N ILE A 41 7.42 -8.48 19.71
CA ILE A 41 6.92 -7.94 18.46
C ILE A 41 7.50 -6.56 18.23
N ARG A 42 8.03 -6.33 17.05
CA ARG A 42 8.50 -5.02 16.57
C ARG A 42 7.88 -4.69 15.24
N GLY A 43 7.49 -3.44 15.08
CA GLY A 43 6.94 -2.92 13.83
C GLY A 43 7.54 -1.57 13.47
N ALA A 44 7.42 -1.22 12.20
CA ALA A 44 7.77 0.10 11.71
C ALA A 44 6.83 0.54 10.57
N PHE A 45 6.51 1.82 10.50
CA PHE A 45 5.94 2.42 9.31
C PHE A 45 7.04 2.62 8.27
N LEU A 46 6.74 2.33 7.01
CA LEU A 46 7.66 2.53 5.89
C LEU A 46 7.41 3.88 5.25
N ILE A 47 8.46 4.69 5.15
CA ILE A 47 8.46 5.98 4.50
C ILE A 47 9.00 5.82 3.10
N GLY A 48 8.32 6.40 2.12
CA GLY A 48 8.77 6.24 0.75
C GLY A 48 7.95 7.03 -0.26
N GLU A 49 8.18 6.72 -1.52
CA GLU A 49 7.52 7.33 -2.67
C GLU A 49 7.26 6.29 -3.76
N MET A 50 6.21 6.52 -4.52
CA MET A 50 5.85 5.77 -5.72
C MET A 50 5.83 6.74 -6.89
N GLU A 51 6.40 6.34 -8.01
CA GLU A 51 6.46 7.16 -9.21
C GLU A 51 5.08 7.42 -9.77
N ASP A 52 4.26 6.39 -9.87
CA ASP A 52 2.84 6.43 -10.18
C ASP A 52 2.08 5.67 -9.09
N LYS A 53 0.93 6.17 -8.68
CA LYS A 53 0.13 5.55 -7.62
C LYS A 53 -0.84 4.50 -8.16
N GLU A 54 -1.25 4.62 -9.41
CA GLU A 54 -2.18 3.70 -10.04
C GLU A 54 -1.45 2.48 -10.61
N HIS A 55 -0.27 2.68 -11.20
CA HIS A 55 0.55 1.63 -11.82
C HIS A 55 2.05 1.91 -11.63
N PRO A 56 2.57 1.81 -10.40
CA PRO A 56 3.96 2.12 -10.15
C PRO A 56 4.89 1.08 -10.80
N ASP A 57 5.85 1.55 -11.60
CA ASP A 57 6.97 0.72 -12.04
C ASP A 57 8.00 0.57 -10.92
N TYR A 58 8.09 1.58 -10.05
CA TYR A 58 9.08 1.68 -8.99
C TYR A 58 8.44 2.14 -7.67
N ILE A 59 8.83 1.46 -6.59
CA ILE A 59 8.47 1.85 -5.21
C ILE A 59 9.76 2.02 -4.44
N TYR A 60 10.01 3.21 -3.89
CA TYR A 60 11.19 3.52 -3.11
C TYR A 60 10.84 3.60 -1.63
N ILE A 61 11.50 2.79 -0.80
CA ILE A 61 11.41 2.84 0.66
C ILE A 61 12.67 3.56 1.14
N THR A 62 12.49 4.81 1.55
CA THR A 62 13.58 5.74 1.89
C THR A 62 13.74 5.92 3.39
N GLY A 63 12.83 5.40 4.20
CA GLY A 63 12.86 5.52 5.64
C GLY A 63 11.94 4.54 6.33
N ALA A 64 12.12 4.41 7.63
CA ALA A 64 11.25 3.64 8.50
C ALA A 64 11.13 4.31 9.88
N ILE A 65 9.94 4.26 10.47
CA ILE A 65 9.63 4.81 11.80
C ILE A 65 9.11 3.70 12.68
N GLN A 66 9.74 3.45 13.83
CA GLN A 66 9.36 2.40 14.75
C GLN A 66 7.95 2.59 15.31
N MET A 67 7.18 1.51 15.38
CA MET A 67 5.90 1.42 16.08
C MET A 67 6.16 1.00 17.53
N TYR A 68 6.05 1.93 18.48
CA TYR A 68 6.36 1.64 19.89
C TYR A 68 5.27 0.86 20.61
N GLU A 69 4.00 1.03 20.21
CA GLU A 69 2.84 0.42 20.88
C GLU A 69 2.11 -0.61 19.99
N LEU A 70 2.88 -1.35 19.17
CA LEU A 70 2.32 -2.43 18.37
C LEU A 70 1.96 -3.60 19.29
N LYS A 71 0.69 -4.00 19.30
CA LYS A 71 0.19 -5.16 20.07
C LYS A 71 -0.20 -6.29 19.13
N ARG A 72 -0.15 -7.50 19.66
CA ARG A 72 -0.64 -8.70 18.97
C ARG A 72 -1.68 -9.39 19.82
N ASP A 73 -2.79 -9.73 19.20
CA ASP A 73 -3.82 -10.59 19.76
C ASP A 73 -4.04 -11.77 18.81
N GLY A 74 -3.56 -12.95 19.20
CA GLY A 74 -3.49 -14.10 18.30
C GLY A 74 -2.59 -13.82 17.09
N ASN A 75 -3.18 -13.77 15.90
CA ASN A 75 -2.52 -13.47 14.63
C ASN A 75 -2.80 -12.04 14.14
N THR A 76 -3.63 -11.28 14.85
CA THR A 76 -4.01 -9.91 14.50
C THR A 76 -3.06 -8.89 15.12
N PHE A 77 -2.64 -7.90 14.35
CA PHE A 77 -1.86 -6.78 14.85
C PHE A 77 -2.75 -5.57 15.09
N GLN A 78 -2.58 -4.92 16.23
CA GLN A 78 -3.31 -3.71 16.60
C GLN A 78 -2.35 -2.52 16.58
N ILE A 79 -2.55 -1.62 15.61
CA ILE A 79 -1.86 -0.34 15.52
C ILE A 79 -2.70 0.69 16.27
N THR A 80 -2.27 1.06 17.48
CA THR A 80 -3.02 1.93 18.37
C THR A 80 -2.97 3.40 17.93
N GLU A 81 -3.88 4.23 18.43
CA GLU A 81 -3.84 5.69 18.23
C GLU A 81 -2.51 6.31 18.72
N GLU A 82 -1.96 5.77 19.80
CA GLU A 82 -0.68 6.22 20.35
C GLU A 82 0.48 5.88 19.41
N THR A 83 0.44 4.70 18.78
CA THR A 83 1.40 4.34 17.72
C THR A 83 1.37 5.33 16.57
N TRP A 84 0.19 5.71 16.09
CA TRP A 84 0.03 6.70 15.02
C TRP A 84 0.51 8.09 15.42
N LYS A 85 0.22 8.51 16.65
CA LYS A 85 0.66 9.79 17.21
C LYS A 85 2.18 9.89 17.27
N ASN A 86 2.83 8.88 17.85
CA ASN A 86 4.29 8.81 17.96
C ASN A 86 4.95 8.81 16.57
N ALA A 87 4.37 8.07 15.61
CA ALA A 87 4.84 8.03 14.24
C ALA A 87 4.70 9.39 13.53
N TYR A 88 3.59 10.11 13.76
CA TYR A 88 3.39 11.45 13.22
C TYR A 88 4.45 12.43 13.71
N GLU A 89 4.75 12.42 15.01
CA GLU A 89 5.76 13.29 15.61
C GLU A 89 7.16 13.00 15.05
N ASP A 90 7.53 11.72 14.99
CA ASP A 90 8.83 11.29 14.45
C ASP A 90 8.92 11.56 12.94
N CYS A 91 7.84 11.35 12.18
CA CYS A 91 7.78 11.65 10.76
C CYS A 91 8.03 13.15 10.50
N LYS A 92 7.30 14.00 11.21
CA LYS A 92 7.46 15.45 11.10
C LYS A 92 8.85 15.94 11.47
N ARG A 93 9.44 15.33 12.50
CA ARG A 93 10.77 15.72 13.02
C ARG A 93 11.91 15.33 12.08
N TYR A 94 11.88 14.13 11.51
CA TYR A 94 13.01 13.57 10.78
C TYR A 94 12.81 13.52 9.26
N PHE A 95 11.57 13.32 8.79
CA PHE A 95 11.25 13.08 7.39
C PHE A 95 10.37 14.18 6.75
N GLY A 96 9.97 15.19 7.52
CA GLY A 96 9.16 16.31 7.02
C GLY A 96 7.77 15.87 6.55
N ASN A 97 7.46 16.11 5.27
CA ASN A 97 6.17 15.76 4.66
C ASN A 97 6.21 14.43 3.90
N ALA A 98 7.04 13.49 4.35
CA ALA A 98 7.16 12.20 3.69
C ALA A 98 5.86 11.37 3.75
N THR A 99 5.69 10.49 2.78
CA THR A 99 4.50 9.63 2.67
C THR A 99 4.79 8.26 3.29
N ILE A 100 3.82 7.72 4.04
CA ILE A 100 3.87 6.33 4.48
C ILE A 100 3.38 5.46 3.32
N VAL A 101 4.21 4.49 2.92
CA VAL A 101 3.95 3.57 1.81
C VAL A 101 3.61 2.16 2.29
N GLY A 102 3.67 1.90 3.60
CA GLY A 102 3.37 0.59 4.17
C GLY A 102 3.92 0.41 5.58
N TRP A 103 4.11 -0.85 5.96
CA TRP A 103 4.62 -1.18 7.28
C TRP A 103 5.45 -2.46 7.27
N PHE A 104 6.28 -2.59 8.31
CA PHE A 104 7.14 -3.72 8.60
C PHE A 104 6.74 -4.35 9.94
N VAL A 105 6.86 -5.67 10.05
CA VAL A 105 6.72 -6.38 11.32
C VAL A 105 7.76 -7.49 11.44
N SER A 106 8.29 -7.66 12.64
CA SER A 106 8.98 -8.86 13.08
C SER A 106 8.37 -9.37 14.39
N ALA A 107 8.09 -10.66 14.46
CA ALA A 107 7.52 -11.25 15.65
C ALA A 107 7.92 -12.73 15.76
N PRO A 108 8.19 -13.24 16.99
CA PRO A 108 8.47 -14.65 17.19
C PRO A 108 7.26 -15.49 16.81
N GLY A 109 7.52 -16.62 16.13
CA GLY A 109 6.49 -17.61 15.83
C GLY A 109 5.42 -17.15 14.83
N ILE A 110 5.67 -16.11 14.04
CA ILE A 110 4.83 -15.82 12.88
C ILE A 110 5.26 -16.74 11.75
N PRO A 111 4.32 -17.50 11.16
CA PRO A 111 4.60 -18.26 9.93
C PRO A 111 4.98 -17.28 8.82
N ALA A 112 5.87 -17.70 7.93
CA ALA A 112 6.23 -16.93 6.73
C ALA A 112 5.04 -16.75 5.75
N GLU A 113 3.90 -17.38 6.04
CA GLU A 113 2.67 -17.28 5.27
C GLU A 113 1.73 -16.25 5.89
N ILE A 114 1.22 -15.35 5.05
CA ILE A 114 0.23 -14.35 5.43
C ILE A 114 -1.12 -15.03 5.62
N ASN A 115 -1.80 -14.68 6.70
CA ASN A 115 -3.17 -15.10 6.96
C ASN A 115 -4.17 -13.93 6.73
N ASP A 116 -5.45 -14.26 6.67
CA ASP A 116 -6.53 -13.27 6.45
C ASP A 116 -6.54 -12.14 7.49
N GLU A 117 -6.06 -12.39 8.71
CA GLU A 117 -6.03 -11.39 9.78
C GLU A 117 -4.95 -10.32 9.55
N VAL A 118 -3.79 -10.71 9.01
CA VAL A 118 -2.75 -9.79 8.58
C VAL A 118 -3.22 -8.95 7.39
N ILE A 119 -3.89 -9.58 6.42
CA ILE A 119 -4.48 -8.89 5.27
C ILE A 119 -5.48 -7.83 5.75
N ARG A 120 -6.43 -8.19 6.62
CA ARG A 120 -7.39 -7.24 7.19
C ARG A 120 -6.73 -6.12 7.98
N THR A 121 -5.67 -6.41 8.74
CA THR A 121 -4.92 -5.37 9.45
C THR A 121 -4.29 -4.39 8.48
N HIS A 122 -3.70 -4.91 7.39
CA HIS A 122 -3.10 -4.10 6.34
C HIS A 122 -4.15 -3.24 5.62
N GLU A 123 -5.25 -3.82 5.16
CA GLU A 123 -6.35 -3.10 4.48
C GLU A 123 -6.93 -1.98 5.35
N ASN A 124 -7.11 -2.22 6.64
CA ASN A 124 -7.63 -1.22 7.56
C ASN A 124 -6.66 -0.06 7.82
N ALA A 125 -5.37 -0.32 7.85
CA ALA A 125 -4.34 0.67 8.16
C ALA A 125 -3.75 1.33 6.91
N PHE A 126 -3.64 0.59 5.80
CA PHE A 126 -2.98 0.99 4.54
C PHE A 126 -3.82 0.59 3.32
N PRO A 127 -5.01 1.18 3.11
CA PRO A 127 -5.94 0.79 2.05
C PRO A 127 -5.46 1.13 0.64
N ASN A 128 -4.33 1.82 0.49
CA ASN A 128 -3.84 2.22 -0.83
C ASN A 128 -3.37 1.02 -1.63
N THR A 129 -3.75 0.96 -2.91
CA THR A 129 -3.17 0.02 -3.87
C THR A 129 -1.66 0.21 -3.93
N TYR A 130 -0.93 -0.90 -4.06
CA TYR A 130 0.54 -0.96 -4.02
C TYR A 130 1.19 -0.55 -2.69
N SER A 131 0.42 -0.42 -1.60
CA SER A 131 1.02 -0.32 -0.27
C SER A 131 1.83 -1.58 0.06
N ILE A 132 2.92 -1.40 0.80
CA ILE A 132 3.90 -2.46 1.06
C ILE A 132 3.69 -3.03 2.46
N PHE A 133 3.73 -4.35 2.56
CA PHE A 133 3.90 -5.06 3.81
C PHE A 133 5.22 -5.83 3.81
N VAL A 134 5.99 -5.70 4.88
CA VAL A 134 7.24 -6.44 5.05
C VAL A 134 7.18 -7.24 6.34
N MET A 135 7.47 -8.53 6.23
CA MET A 135 7.57 -9.42 7.38
C MET A 135 8.96 -10.03 7.47
N ARG A 136 9.59 -9.88 8.64
CA ARG A 136 10.89 -10.52 8.91
C ARG A 136 10.69 -11.84 9.65
N ASP A 137 11.23 -12.90 9.08
CA ASP A 137 11.45 -14.14 9.78
C ASP A 137 12.68 -14.02 10.70
N LEU A 138 12.45 -14.14 12.00
CA LEU A 138 13.53 -14.02 13.00
C LEU A 138 14.47 -15.23 13.01
N ARG A 139 14.05 -16.40 12.50
CA ARG A 139 14.87 -17.61 12.46
C ARG A 139 15.82 -17.59 11.28
N GLU A 140 15.27 -17.32 10.09
CA GLU A 140 16.04 -17.29 8.85
C GLU A 140 16.72 -15.94 8.63
N LYS A 141 16.30 -14.89 9.38
CA LYS A 141 16.73 -13.49 9.22
C LYS A 141 16.48 -12.96 7.80
N GLU A 142 15.39 -13.39 7.20
CA GLU A 142 14.96 -13.01 5.88
C GLU A 142 13.76 -12.08 5.92
N ASP A 143 13.70 -11.13 5.00
CA ASP A 143 12.59 -10.21 4.81
C ASP A 143 11.73 -10.64 3.63
N TYR A 144 10.44 -10.84 3.89
CA TYR A 144 9.45 -11.16 2.90
C TYR A 144 8.63 -9.92 2.59
N PHE A 145 8.67 -9.49 1.34
CA PHE A 145 7.95 -8.33 0.84
C PHE A 145 6.65 -8.74 0.19
N TYR A 146 5.60 -7.96 0.45
CA TYR A 146 4.27 -8.12 -0.12
C TYR A 146 3.76 -6.78 -0.59
N VAL A 147 3.02 -6.79 -1.69
CA VAL A 147 2.39 -5.62 -2.29
C VAL A 147 0.88 -5.81 -2.26
N ASN A 148 0.15 -4.83 -1.76
CA ASN A 148 -1.30 -4.81 -1.81
C ASN A 148 -1.77 -4.60 -3.26
N LYS A 149 -2.39 -5.63 -3.83
CA LYS A 149 -2.92 -5.58 -5.18
C LYS A 149 -4.24 -6.36 -5.22
N PHE A 150 -5.29 -5.73 -5.74
CA PHE A 150 -6.64 -6.31 -5.77
C PHE A 150 -7.19 -6.73 -4.39
N ASN A 151 -6.91 -5.92 -3.36
CA ASN A 151 -7.27 -6.20 -1.97
C ASN A 151 -6.69 -7.52 -1.44
N ASP A 152 -5.50 -7.86 -1.89
CA ASP A 152 -4.75 -9.02 -1.42
C ASP A 152 -3.26 -8.68 -1.33
N LEU A 153 -2.55 -9.33 -0.40
CA LEU A 153 -1.11 -9.16 -0.19
C LEU A 153 -0.33 -10.18 -1.03
N MET A 154 0.10 -9.75 -2.20
CA MET A 154 0.87 -10.58 -3.13
C MET A 154 2.35 -10.59 -2.78
N LYS A 155 2.92 -11.77 -2.54
CA LYS A 155 4.35 -11.94 -2.26
C LYS A 155 5.19 -11.52 -3.45
N VAL A 156 6.23 -10.72 -3.17
CA VAL A 156 7.23 -10.28 -4.15
C VAL A 156 8.44 -11.20 -4.06
N SER A 157 8.90 -11.71 -5.20
CA SER A 157 10.00 -12.69 -5.25
C SER A 157 11.40 -12.08 -5.05
N GLY A 158 11.51 -10.75 -5.09
CA GLY A 158 12.78 -10.08 -4.89
C GLY A 158 12.64 -8.56 -4.87
N TYR A 159 13.68 -7.90 -4.38
CA TYR A 159 13.77 -6.45 -4.25
C TYR A 159 15.22 -5.98 -4.42
N TYR A 160 15.43 -4.66 -4.47
CA TYR A 160 16.76 -4.06 -4.55
C TYR A 160 17.07 -3.31 -3.25
N ILE A 161 18.30 -3.47 -2.73
CA ILE A 161 18.87 -2.58 -1.74
C ILE A 161 19.74 -1.58 -2.48
N TYR A 162 19.54 -0.27 -2.21
CA TYR A 162 20.33 0.78 -2.82
C TYR A 162 21.04 1.64 -1.79
N TYR A 163 22.13 2.25 -2.20
CA TYR A 163 23.04 2.99 -1.34
C TYR A 163 23.08 4.45 -1.75
N GLU A 164 22.47 5.30 -0.92
CA GLU A 164 22.47 6.75 -1.08
C GLU A 164 22.72 7.43 0.28
N LYS A 165 23.12 8.72 0.25
CA LYS A 165 23.23 9.51 1.49
C LYS A 165 21.83 9.79 2.02
N ASN A 166 21.52 9.28 3.19
CA ASN A 166 20.24 9.47 3.86
C ASN A 166 20.42 9.97 5.31
N PRO A 167 20.74 11.25 5.49
CA PRO A 167 20.94 11.81 6.82
C PRO A 167 19.68 11.77 7.67
N ALA A 168 18.49 11.83 7.07
CA ALA A 168 17.22 11.74 7.78
C ALA A 168 17.08 10.40 8.51
N MET A 169 17.23 9.29 7.77
CA MET A 169 17.16 7.94 8.35
C MET A 169 18.29 7.68 9.33
N GLN A 170 19.52 8.11 9.03
CA GLN A 170 20.66 7.98 9.93
C GLN A 170 20.43 8.68 11.27
N ASN A 171 19.94 9.92 11.26
CA ASN A 171 19.61 10.68 12.47
C ASN A 171 18.47 10.01 13.25
N TYR A 172 17.47 9.51 12.56
CA TYR A 172 16.37 8.77 13.18
C TYR A 172 16.86 7.49 13.86
N MET A 173 17.70 6.69 13.22
CA MET A 173 18.27 5.46 13.80
C MET A 173 19.04 5.75 15.09
N ILE A 174 19.85 6.82 15.12
CA ILE A 174 20.58 7.23 16.32
C ILE A 174 19.62 7.63 17.45
N ALA A 175 18.56 8.39 17.10
CA ALA A 175 17.56 8.85 18.08
C ALA A 175 16.72 7.69 18.61
N SER A 176 16.29 6.77 17.75
CA SER A 176 15.52 5.58 18.09
C SER A 176 16.26 4.68 19.08
N ARG A 177 17.57 4.48 18.89
CA ARG A 177 18.42 3.73 19.86
C ARG A 177 18.41 4.34 21.26
N ARG A 178 18.41 5.69 21.35
CA ARG A 178 18.36 6.40 22.64
C ARG A 178 16.97 6.29 23.29
N LYS A 179 15.91 6.29 22.48
CA LYS A 179 14.51 6.25 22.94
C LYS A 179 14.10 4.88 23.49
N ASN A 180 14.67 3.80 23.00
CA ASN A 180 14.42 2.42 23.48
C ASN A 180 14.86 2.16 24.92
N GLY A 181 15.45 3.15 25.61
CA GLY A 181 15.81 3.10 27.03
C GLY A 181 15.02 4.02 27.97
N LEU A 182 14.20 4.94 27.46
CA LEU A 182 13.51 5.96 28.27
C LEU A 182 12.17 6.37 27.63
N THR A 183 11.08 6.01 28.27
CA THR A 183 9.74 6.55 27.99
C THR A 183 9.64 7.98 28.49
N ILE A 184 9.57 8.96 27.61
CA ILE A 184 9.14 10.32 27.96
C ILE A 184 7.80 10.57 27.28
N SER A 185 6.76 10.57 28.09
CA SER A 185 5.40 10.98 27.71
C SER A 185 5.34 12.52 27.73
N GLU A 186 5.31 13.15 26.56
CA GLU A 186 4.80 14.52 26.41
C GLU A 186 3.51 14.49 25.60
N SER A 187 2.48 15.10 26.15
CA SER A 187 1.14 15.15 25.58
C SER A 187 1.10 16.04 24.34
N VAL A 188 0.97 15.45 23.17
CA VAL A 188 0.61 16.15 21.93
C VAL A 188 -0.84 15.83 21.59
N GLU A 189 -1.58 16.84 21.10
CA GLU A 189 -3.02 16.72 20.87
C GLU A 189 -3.40 15.55 19.96
N ASP A 190 -4.27 14.68 20.45
CA ASP A 190 -4.88 13.52 19.75
C ASP A 190 -5.46 13.86 18.35
N ARG A 191 -5.79 15.15 18.13
CA ARG A 191 -6.31 15.66 16.86
C ARG A 191 -5.33 15.53 15.70
N ALA A 192 -4.02 15.78 15.93
CA ALA A 192 -3.01 15.74 14.88
C ALA A 192 -2.73 14.30 14.39
N ALA A 193 -2.61 13.35 15.32
CA ALA A 193 -2.42 11.94 14.99
C ALA A 193 -3.63 11.34 14.27
N LYS A 194 -4.84 11.71 14.70
CA LYS A 194 -6.10 11.31 14.05
C LYS A 194 -6.23 11.89 12.65
N SER A 195 -5.83 13.17 12.48
CA SER A 195 -5.82 13.82 11.16
C SER A 195 -4.81 13.19 10.21
N PHE A 196 -3.62 12.80 10.72
CA PHE A 196 -2.60 12.14 9.94
C PHE A 196 -3.06 10.75 9.44
N ARG A 197 -3.64 9.93 10.32
CA ARG A 197 -4.25 8.64 9.93
C ARG A 197 -5.40 8.82 8.94
N ASN A 198 -6.27 9.81 9.17
CA ASN A 198 -7.38 10.11 8.27
C ASN A 198 -6.89 10.59 6.89
N LEU A 199 -5.82 11.38 6.82
CA LEU A 199 -5.22 11.79 5.54
C LEU A 199 -4.71 10.59 4.72
N ILE A 200 -4.13 9.58 5.37
CA ILE A 200 -3.69 8.35 4.72
C ILE A 200 -4.92 7.58 4.17
N ARG A 201 -5.98 7.41 5.00
CA ARG A 201 -7.21 6.73 4.59
C ARG A 201 -7.97 7.49 3.50
N THR A 202 -8.15 8.81 3.66
CA THR A 202 -8.91 9.63 2.70
C THR A 202 -8.23 9.70 1.33
N LYS A 203 -6.89 9.64 1.27
CA LYS A 203 -6.19 9.53 -0.02
C LYS A 203 -6.51 8.21 -0.74
N GLY A 204 -6.58 7.09 -0.01
CA GLY A 204 -6.99 5.80 -0.58
C GLY A 204 -8.43 5.79 -1.07
N GLU A 205 -9.37 6.24 -0.22
CA GLU A 205 -10.80 6.28 -0.55
C GLU A 205 -11.11 7.18 -1.75
N LEU A 206 -10.36 8.28 -1.95
CA LEU A 206 -10.50 9.16 -3.11
C LEU A 206 -9.96 8.54 -4.41
N GLU A 207 -8.95 7.69 -4.33
CA GLU A 207 -8.39 6.97 -5.47
C GLU A 207 -9.33 5.83 -5.91
N ASP A 208 -9.89 5.08 -4.97
CA ASP A 208 -10.91 4.04 -5.23
C ASP A 208 -12.20 4.60 -5.83
N GLN A 209 -12.64 5.79 -5.37
CA GLN A 209 -13.78 6.48 -5.97
C GLN A 209 -13.56 6.87 -7.42
N LYS A 210 -12.36 7.33 -7.79
CA LYS A 210 -12.05 7.68 -9.19
C LYS A 210 -12.06 6.45 -10.09
N GLN A 211 -11.54 5.33 -9.62
CA GLN A 211 -11.52 4.07 -10.37
C GLN A 211 -12.94 3.51 -10.57
N SER A 212 -13.80 3.59 -9.55
CA SER A 212 -15.22 3.21 -9.63
C SER A 212 -15.99 4.08 -10.61
N ILE A 213 -15.74 5.40 -10.63
CA ILE A 213 -16.36 6.35 -11.57
C ILE A 213 -15.94 6.05 -13.02
N HIS A 214 -14.67 5.69 -13.25
CA HIS A 214 -14.19 5.29 -14.57
C HIS A 214 -14.88 4.02 -15.08
N PHE A 215 -14.98 3.01 -14.22
CA PHE A 215 -15.70 1.78 -14.55
C PHE A 215 -17.19 2.02 -14.84
N MET A 216 -17.87 2.85 -14.03
CA MET A 216 -19.26 3.21 -14.26
C MET A 216 -19.47 3.95 -15.58
N ARG A 217 -18.54 4.84 -15.99
CA ARG A 217 -18.61 5.54 -17.28
C ARG A 217 -18.48 4.58 -18.46
N ILE A 218 -17.58 3.62 -18.38
CA ILE A 218 -17.40 2.58 -19.43
C ILE A 218 -18.64 1.69 -19.51
N ALA A 219 -19.17 1.24 -18.38
CA ALA A 219 -20.38 0.43 -18.34
C ALA A 219 -21.62 1.15 -18.88
N SER A 220 -21.80 2.45 -18.57
CA SER A 220 -22.90 3.25 -19.09
C SER A 220 -22.79 3.49 -20.58
N SER A 221 -21.56 3.72 -21.11
CA SER A 221 -21.34 3.86 -22.56
C SER A 221 -21.69 2.59 -23.33
N PHE A 222 -21.35 1.43 -22.79
CA PHE A 222 -21.72 0.14 -23.37
C PHE A 222 -23.23 -0.10 -23.37
N LEU A 223 -23.92 0.28 -22.30
CA LEU A 223 -25.37 0.16 -22.20
C LEU A 223 -26.10 1.02 -23.22
N ILE A 224 -25.63 2.25 -23.46
CA ILE A 224 -26.17 3.16 -24.49
C ILE A 224 -25.99 2.55 -25.89
N LEU A 225 -24.85 1.95 -26.17
CA LEU A 225 -24.57 1.29 -27.45
C LEU A 225 -25.52 0.10 -27.68
N VAL A 226 -25.76 -0.70 -26.67
CA VAL A 226 -26.71 -1.83 -26.74
C VAL A 226 -28.15 -1.34 -26.99
N MET A 227 -28.58 -0.25 -26.31
CA MET A 227 -29.89 0.35 -26.56
C MET A 227 -30.05 0.88 -27.99
N LEU A 228 -29.00 1.50 -28.54
CA LEU A 228 -29.01 1.95 -29.92
C LEU A 228 -29.17 0.82 -30.93
N VAL A 229 -28.42 -0.27 -30.74
CA VAL A 229 -28.51 -1.47 -31.57
C VAL A 229 -29.91 -2.10 -31.50
N MET A 230 -30.47 -2.21 -30.26
CA MET A 230 -31.85 -2.69 -30.10
C MET A 230 -32.88 -1.78 -30.80
N GLY A 231 -32.74 -0.46 -30.70
CA GLY A 231 -33.62 0.50 -31.38
C GLY A 231 -33.60 0.34 -32.89
N ILE A 232 -32.41 0.21 -33.49
CA ILE A 232 -32.25 0.00 -34.94
C ILE A 232 -32.86 -1.35 -35.37
N THR A 233 -32.64 -2.42 -34.61
CA THR A 233 -33.22 -3.74 -34.92
C THR A 233 -34.74 -3.72 -34.80
N MET A 234 -35.29 -2.98 -33.84
CA MET A 234 -36.74 -2.84 -33.68
C MET A 234 -37.37 -2.06 -34.80
N MET A 235 -36.75 -0.95 -35.26
CA MET A 235 -37.19 -0.20 -36.45
C MET A 235 -37.16 -1.06 -37.70
N ASN A 236 -36.06 -1.78 -37.97
CA ASN A 236 -35.96 -2.66 -39.14
C ASN A 236 -37.01 -3.80 -39.12
N ASN A 237 -37.36 -4.28 -37.94
CA ASN A 237 -38.39 -5.30 -37.77
C ASN A 237 -39.81 -4.71 -38.03
N TYR A 238 -40.03 -3.49 -37.57
CA TYR A 238 -41.29 -2.76 -37.81
C TYR A 238 -41.50 -2.47 -39.30
N ASP A 239 -40.49 -2.01 -40.01
CA ASP A 239 -40.54 -1.80 -41.46
C ASP A 239 -40.82 -3.09 -42.26
N LYS A 240 -40.26 -4.22 -41.83
CA LYS A 240 -40.56 -5.53 -42.40
C LYS A 240 -42.02 -5.94 -42.19
N ILE A 241 -42.55 -5.72 -40.98
CA ILE A 241 -43.96 -6.05 -40.69
C ILE A 241 -44.90 -5.18 -41.56
N GLN A 242 -44.62 -3.88 -41.68
CA GLN A 242 -45.40 -3.00 -42.56
C GLN A 242 -45.34 -3.44 -44.03
N SER A 243 -44.17 -3.85 -44.53
CA SER A 243 -44.03 -4.32 -45.90
C SER A 243 -44.81 -5.59 -46.18
N VAL A 244 -44.83 -6.52 -45.23
CA VAL A 244 -45.64 -7.76 -45.29
C VAL A 244 -47.13 -7.44 -45.26
N GLN A 245 -47.59 -6.53 -44.39
CA GLN A 245 -48.97 -6.08 -44.37
C GLN A 245 -49.43 -5.48 -45.68
N LYS A 246 -48.64 -4.56 -46.27
CA LYS A 246 -48.95 -3.99 -47.59
C LYS A 246 -48.99 -5.01 -48.72
N SER A 247 -48.13 -6.06 -48.62
CA SER A 247 -48.15 -7.16 -49.61
C SER A 247 -49.40 -8.04 -49.47
N LEU A 248 -49.93 -8.23 -48.28
CA LEU A 248 -51.16 -8.96 -48.00
C LEU A 248 -52.41 -8.20 -48.46
N GLU A 249 -52.44 -6.88 -48.24
CA GLU A 249 -53.55 -5.99 -48.72
C GLU A 249 -53.61 -5.91 -50.25
N ALA A 250 -52.48 -6.10 -50.94
CA ALA A 250 -52.43 -6.11 -52.40
C ALA A 250 -52.87 -7.43 -53.05
N LEU A 251 -53.08 -8.49 -52.26
CA LEU A 251 -53.49 -9.82 -52.70
C LEU A 251 -54.99 -10.13 -52.43
N THR A 252 -55.70 -9.21 -51.72
CA THR A 252 -57.12 -9.25 -51.49
C THR A 252 -57.88 -8.25 -52.39
#